data_350355c8d2165ff07c2ec9d6c097580e
#
_entry.id   350355c8d2165ff07c2ec9d6c097580e
#
_cell.length_a   1.000
_cell.length_b   1.000
_cell.length_c   1.000
_cell.angle_alpha   90.00
_cell.angle_beta   90.00
_cell.angle_gamma   90.00
#
_symmetry.space_group_name_H-M   'P 1'
#
loop_
_entity.id
_entity.type
_entity.pdbx_description
1 polymer ?
#
loop_
_entity_poly.entity_id
_entity_poly.type
_entity_poly.pdbx_seq_one_letter_code
_entity_poly.pdbx_strand_id
1 'polypeptide(L)'
;MNPNKAQNLDKSYKENIPQFWEGLYQTNDDKWDLKEATPIFKKLATELPLGRVCIIGCGRGYDAIEFAEKGFHVTAIDFAPSAISSLKNMANLMDVSLEIIRKDIFDLLPEYHDSFDYVLEQTCFCAIHPSRRKEYEIIVKGILKMGGHLVGLWFPLDKDSAEGGPPYGTSIEEVKSTFDSG
;
A
#
# COMPACT_ATOMS: atom_id res chain seq x y z
N MET A 1 15.46 -10.54 22.53
CA MET A 1 16.04 -10.38 21.17
C MET A 1 16.59 -8.96 21.08
N ASN A 2 17.77 -8.78 20.50
CA ASN A 2 18.42 -7.46 20.44
C ASN A 2 17.71 -6.60 19.37
N PRO A 3 17.09 -5.45 19.70
CA PRO A 3 16.37 -4.60 18.75
C PRO A 3 17.25 -4.13 17.58
N ASN A 4 18.55 -3.99 17.78
CA ASN A 4 19.49 -3.63 16.72
C ASN A 4 19.69 -4.73 15.65
N LYS A 5 19.29 -5.97 15.92
CA LYS A 5 19.44 -7.07 14.94
C LYS A 5 18.27 -7.13 13.97
N ALA A 6 17.07 -6.73 14.40
CA ALA A 6 15.89 -6.61 13.54
C ALA A 6 16.04 -5.44 12.56
N GLN A 7 16.49 -4.27 13.03
CA GLN A 7 16.72 -3.09 12.18
C GLN A 7 17.84 -3.27 11.14
N ASN A 8 18.82 -4.17 11.38
CA ASN A 8 19.88 -4.44 10.41
C ASN A 8 19.49 -5.48 9.34
N LEU A 9 18.56 -6.39 9.64
CA LEU A 9 18.03 -7.36 8.67
C LEU A 9 17.10 -6.67 7.66
N ASP A 10 16.41 -5.62 8.09
CA ASP A 10 15.44 -4.87 7.29
C ASP A 10 16.08 -4.12 6.11
N LYS A 11 17.29 -3.59 6.28
CA LYS A 11 18.04 -2.88 5.23
C LYS A 11 18.81 -3.79 4.26
N SER A 12 18.75 -5.11 4.43
CA SER A 12 19.47 -6.05 3.56
C SER A 12 18.79 -6.25 2.19
N TYR A 13 17.51 -5.95 2.09
CA TYR A 13 16.74 -6.07 0.86
C TYR A 13 16.53 -4.69 0.23
N LYS A 14 16.82 -4.58 -1.08
CA LYS A 14 16.78 -3.29 -1.81
C LYS A 14 15.39 -2.64 -1.78
N GLU A 15 14.33 -3.44 -1.79
CA GLU A 15 12.94 -3.00 -1.77
C GLU A 15 12.49 -2.40 -0.43
N ASN A 16 13.25 -2.60 0.64
CA ASN A 16 13.00 -1.97 1.93
C ASN A 16 13.56 -0.53 2.02
N ILE A 17 14.15 -0.04 0.93
CA ILE A 17 14.79 1.27 0.88
C ILE A 17 14.04 2.17 -0.11
N PRO A 18 13.58 3.38 0.31
CA PRO A 18 12.88 4.30 -0.58
C PRO A 18 13.63 4.61 -1.88
N GLN A 19 14.96 4.64 -1.85
CA GLN A 19 15.80 4.96 -3.01
C GLN A 19 15.67 3.93 -4.15
N PHE A 20 15.39 2.68 -3.85
CA PHE A 20 15.13 1.67 -4.88
C PHE A 20 13.89 2.02 -5.70
N TRP A 21 12.77 2.31 -5.02
CA TRP A 21 11.51 2.69 -5.68
C TRP A 21 11.60 4.07 -6.33
N GLU A 22 12.25 5.02 -5.65
CA GLU A 22 12.50 6.35 -6.21
C GLU A 22 13.23 6.27 -7.56
N GLY A 23 14.24 5.41 -7.67
CA GLY A 23 14.95 5.18 -8.93
C GLY A 23 14.03 4.69 -10.05
N LEU A 24 13.10 3.77 -9.74
CA LEU A 24 12.13 3.26 -10.72
C LEU A 24 11.15 4.34 -11.18
N TYR A 25 10.64 5.17 -10.25
CA TYR A 25 9.78 6.31 -10.59
C TYR A 25 10.50 7.35 -11.45
N GLN A 26 11.76 7.67 -11.14
CA GLN A 26 12.56 8.65 -11.89
C GLN A 26 12.91 8.20 -13.30
N THR A 27 13.09 6.91 -13.50
CA THR A 27 13.39 6.32 -14.81
C THR A 27 12.15 5.89 -15.59
N ASN A 28 10.95 6.06 -15.04
CA ASN A 28 9.67 5.57 -15.57
C ASN A 28 9.69 4.05 -15.83
N ASP A 29 10.40 3.29 -14.99
CA ASP A 29 10.39 1.82 -14.99
C ASP A 29 9.41 1.25 -13.95
N ASP A 30 8.37 2.01 -13.65
CA ASP A 30 7.26 1.70 -12.76
C ASP A 30 6.15 0.93 -13.51
N LYS A 31 6.47 -0.27 -13.98
CA LYS A 31 5.62 -1.13 -14.83
C LYS A 31 4.28 -1.53 -14.20
N TRP A 32 4.14 -1.36 -12.90
CA TRP A 32 2.88 -1.57 -12.17
C TRP A 32 1.91 -0.39 -12.31
N ASP A 33 2.36 0.75 -12.82
CA ASP A 33 1.55 1.95 -12.99
C ASP A 33 0.57 1.78 -14.17
N LEU A 34 -0.71 1.72 -13.86
CA LEU A 34 -1.79 1.64 -14.84
C LEU A 34 -2.08 2.98 -15.52
N LYS A 35 -1.52 4.09 -15.03
CA LYS A 35 -1.78 5.48 -15.44
C LYS A 35 -3.25 5.91 -15.31
N GLU A 36 -4.01 5.16 -14.56
CA GLU A 36 -5.39 5.42 -14.19
C GLU A 36 -5.73 4.68 -12.90
N ALA A 37 -6.86 5.03 -12.28
CA ALA A 37 -7.35 4.31 -11.12
C ALA A 37 -7.77 2.88 -11.51
N THR A 38 -7.49 1.96 -10.62
CA THR A 38 -7.75 0.52 -10.78
C THR A 38 -9.23 0.27 -11.07
N PRO A 39 -9.61 -0.40 -12.16
CA PRO A 39 -11.02 -0.51 -12.58
C PRO A 39 -11.97 -1.04 -11.52
N ILE A 40 -11.54 -2.06 -10.75
CA ILE A 40 -12.36 -2.58 -9.65
C ILE A 40 -12.48 -1.58 -8.51
N PHE A 41 -11.46 -0.77 -8.23
CA PHE A 41 -11.51 0.25 -7.19
C PHE A 41 -12.39 1.42 -7.60
N LYS A 42 -12.41 1.82 -8.87
CA LYS A 42 -13.41 2.78 -9.39
C LYS A 42 -14.83 2.31 -9.10
N LYS A 43 -15.14 1.02 -9.32
CA LYS A 43 -16.45 0.45 -9.01
C LYS A 43 -16.72 0.50 -7.50
N LEU A 44 -15.80 0.01 -6.69
CA LEU A 44 -15.93 -0.02 -5.23
C LEU A 44 -16.09 1.37 -4.62
N ALA A 45 -15.42 2.39 -5.16
CA ALA A 45 -15.58 3.78 -4.73
C ALA A 45 -17.01 4.32 -4.93
N THR A 46 -17.83 3.68 -5.78
CA THR A 46 -19.26 4.03 -5.95
C THR A 46 -20.21 3.16 -5.14
N GLU A 47 -19.77 2.00 -4.67
CA GLU A 47 -20.61 1.00 -4.00
C GLU A 47 -20.41 0.95 -2.49
N LEU A 48 -19.20 1.24 -2.01
CA LEU A 48 -18.88 1.18 -0.59
C LEU A 48 -19.50 2.37 0.18
N PRO A 49 -19.96 2.16 1.42
CA PRO A 49 -20.31 3.26 2.33
C PRO A 49 -19.14 4.22 2.52
N LEU A 50 -19.43 5.52 2.53
CA LEU A 50 -18.40 6.53 2.78
C LEU A 50 -17.74 6.32 4.14
N GLY A 51 -16.43 6.50 4.19
CA GLY A 51 -15.63 6.28 5.39
C GLY A 51 -14.22 6.80 5.24
N ARG A 52 -13.38 6.46 6.21
CA ARG A 52 -11.94 6.75 6.17
C ARG A 52 -11.23 5.60 5.47
N VAL A 53 -10.48 5.92 4.42
CA VAL A 53 -9.72 4.92 3.65
C VAL A 53 -8.23 5.24 3.69
N CYS A 54 -7.41 4.23 3.98
CA CYS A 54 -5.97 4.29 3.85
C CYS A 54 -5.54 3.56 2.59
N ILE A 55 -4.74 4.20 1.75
CA ILE A 55 -4.15 3.57 0.57
C ILE A 55 -2.66 3.44 0.82
N ILE A 56 -2.22 2.21 1.09
CA ILE A 56 -0.85 1.86 1.44
C ILE A 56 -0.03 1.58 0.19
N GLY A 57 1.18 2.17 0.10
CA GLY A 57 1.98 2.11 -1.12
C GLY A 57 1.22 2.72 -2.29
N CYS A 58 0.67 3.93 -2.10
CA CYS A 58 -0.29 4.54 -3.04
C CYS A 58 0.30 4.89 -4.41
N GLY A 59 1.62 4.80 -4.59
CA GLY A 59 2.29 5.14 -5.84
C GLY A 59 1.95 6.55 -6.31
N ARG A 60 1.67 6.70 -7.60
CA ARG A 60 1.28 8.00 -8.18
C ARG A 60 -0.11 8.48 -7.75
N GLY A 61 -0.91 7.61 -7.09
CA GLY A 61 -2.10 8.00 -6.36
C GLY A 61 -3.41 8.07 -7.13
N TYR A 62 -3.52 7.42 -8.28
CA TYR A 62 -4.77 7.43 -9.06
C TYR A 62 -5.97 6.91 -8.29
N ASP A 63 -5.81 5.81 -7.54
CA ASP A 63 -6.88 5.28 -6.68
C ASP A 63 -7.23 6.25 -5.53
N ALA A 64 -6.22 6.96 -5.00
CA ALA A 64 -6.43 7.94 -3.94
C ALA A 64 -7.28 9.12 -4.41
N ILE A 65 -7.02 9.61 -5.61
CA ILE A 65 -7.83 10.65 -6.24
C ILE A 65 -9.26 10.15 -6.48
N GLU A 66 -9.42 8.96 -7.07
CA GLU A 66 -10.75 8.38 -7.35
C GLU A 66 -11.61 8.30 -6.08
N PHE A 67 -11.07 7.75 -4.98
CA PHE A 67 -11.82 7.65 -3.72
C PHE A 67 -12.13 9.03 -3.11
N ALA A 68 -11.19 9.98 -3.18
CA ALA A 68 -11.40 11.31 -2.67
C ALA A 68 -12.48 12.08 -3.47
N GLU A 69 -12.51 11.95 -4.81
CA GLU A 69 -13.57 12.51 -5.66
C GLU A 69 -14.96 11.93 -5.33
N LYS A 70 -15.03 10.69 -4.85
CA LYS A 70 -16.29 10.07 -4.40
C LYS A 70 -16.67 10.45 -2.97
N GLY A 71 -15.89 11.28 -2.26
CA GLY A 71 -16.21 11.81 -0.95
C GLY A 71 -15.67 11.01 0.22
N PHE A 72 -14.79 10.04 0.01
CA PHE A 72 -14.09 9.36 1.10
C PHE A 72 -13.06 10.28 1.76
N HIS A 73 -12.82 10.07 3.06
CA HIS A 73 -11.69 10.68 3.76
C HIS A 73 -10.43 9.84 3.49
N VAL A 74 -9.65 10.25 2.50
CA VAL A 74 -8.49 9.48 2.02
C VAL A 74 -7.22 9.89 2.74
N THR A 75 -6.46 8.91 3.22
CA THR A 75 -5.06 9.01 3.64
C THR A 75 -4.22 8.15 2.70
N ALA A 76 -3.39 8.76 1.87
CA ALA A 76 -2.54 8.09 0.90
C ALA A 76 -1.09 8.09 1.37
N ILE A 77 -0.46 6.92 1.40
CA ILE A 77 0.86 6.70 1.99
C ILE A 77 1.79 6.07 0.97
N ASP A 78 2.94 6.70 0.77
CA ASP A 78 4.07 6.12 0.06
C ASP A 78 5.37 6.70 0.64
N PHE A 79 6.47 5.98 0.52
CA PHE A 79 7.75 6.49 1.00
C PHE A 79 8.64 7.06 -0.11
N ALA A 80 8.30 6.83 -1.40
CA ALA A 80 9.03 7.37 -2.54
C ALA A 80 8.67 8.85 -2.80
N PRO A 81 9.66 9.77 -2.80
CA PRO A 81 9.39 11.19 -3.03
C PRO A 81 8.67 11.50 -4.33
N SER A 82 9.03 10.81 -5.43
CA SER A 82 8.42 11.02 -6.75
C SER A 82 6.95 10.61 -6.80
N ALA A 83 6.58 9.51 -6.13
CA ALA A 83 5.19 9.07 -5.98
C ALA A 83 4.36 10.15 -5.27
N ILE A 84 4.82 10.61 -4.12
CA ILE A 84 4.17 11.65 -3.32
C ILE A 84 4.05 12.98 -4.09
N SER A 85 5.11 13.38 -4.82
CA SER A 85 5.06 14.60 -5.65
C SER A 85 4.04 14.48 -6.77
N SER A 86 3.95 13.32 -7.43
CA SER A 86 2.96 13.06 -8.48
C SER A 86 1.55 13.17 -7.95
N LEU A 87 1.26 12.54 -6.81
CA LEU A 87 -0.06 12.60 -6.17
C LEU A 87 -0.44 14.02 -5.76
N LYS A 88 0.48 14.78 -5.12
CA LYS A 88 0.23 16.17 -4.75
C LYS A 88 -0.11 17.05 -5.95
N ASN A 89 0.64 16.89 -7.05
CA ASN A 89 0.38 17.63 -8.28
C ASN A 89 -1.00 17.28 -8.86
N MET A 90 -1.36 15.99 -8.90
CA MET A 90 -2.64 15.53 -9.40
C MET A 90 -3.79 16.04 -8.53
N ALA A 91 -3.69 15.95 -7.21
CA ALA A 91 -4.68 16.46 -6.27
C ALA A 91 -4.94 17.97 -6.46
N ASN A 92 -3.86 18.74 -6.64
CA ASN A 92 -3.99 20.18 -6.92
C ASN A 92 -4.66 20.47 -8.27
N LEU A 93 -4.28 19.73 -9.34
CA LEU A 93 -4.87 19.91 -10.68
C LEU A 93 -6.36 19.56 -10.72
N MET A 94 -6.79 18.59 -9.94
CA MET A 94 -8.16 18.10 -9.88
C MET A 94 -9.00 18.76 -8.78
N ASP A 95 -8.39 19.68 -8.01
CA ASP A 95 -9.03 20.35 -6.85
C ASP A 95 -9.60 19.37 -5.83
N VAL A 96 -8.85 18.30 -5.55
CA VAL A 96 -9.24 17.23 -4.63
C VAL A 96 -8.43 17.32 -3.34
N SER A 97 -9.13 17.23 -2.20
CA SER A 97 -8.52 17.27 -0.87
C SER A 97 -8.37 15.88 -0.28
N LEU A 98 -7.14 15.52 0.09
CA LEU A 98 -6.82 14.27 0.78
C LEU A 98 -5.55 14.43 1.62
N GLU A 99 -5.35 13.54 2.58
CA GLU A 99 -4.12 13.49 3.36
C GLU A 99 -3.04 12.71 2.59
N ILE A 100 -1.90 13.33 2.33
CA ILE A 100 -0.80 12.73 1.58
C ILE A 100 0.45 12.67 2.46
N ILE A 101 0.89 11.46 2.79
CA ILE A 101 1.94 11.22 3.77
C ILE A 101 3.12 10.50 3.12
N ARG A 102 4.31 11.08 3.25
CA ARG A 102 5.55 10.38 2.92
C ARG A 102 6.06 9.65 4.15
N LYS A 103 5.76 8.35 4.24
CA LYS A 103 6.13 7.50 5.38
C LYS A 103 6.29 6.04 4.93
N ASP A 104 7.15 5.29 5.60
CA ASP A 104 7.13 3.83 5.48
C ASP A 104 5.84 3.29 6.11
N ILE A 105 5.18 2.35 5.42
CA ILE A 105 3.95 1.73 5.92
C ILE A 105 4.17 1.01 7.25
N PHE A 106 5.38 0.54 7.51
CA PHE A 106 5.76 -0.14 8.75
C PHE A 106 5.89 0.82 9.96
N ASP A 107 5.88 2.13 9.73
CA ASP A 107 5.92 3.16 10.75
C ASP A 107 4.54 3.80 11.05
N LEU A 108 3.44 3.16 10.58
CA LEU A 108 2.09 3.70 10.77
C LEU A 108 1.56 3.56 12.19
N LEU A 109 2.01 2.56 12.93
CA LEU A 109 1.62 2.39 14.33
C LEU A 109 2.64 3.08 15.27
N PRO A 110 2.18 3.60 16.43
CA PRO A 110 0.79 3.58 16.91
C PRO A 110 -0.10 4.75 16.40
N GLU A 111 0.43 5.66 15.58
CA GLU A 111 -0.21 6.93 15.21
C GLU A 111 -1.59 6.71 14.56
N TYR A 112 -1.73 5.69 13.71
CA TYR A 112 -2.95 5.38 12.97
C TYR A 112 -3.72 4.17 13.53
N HIS A 113 -3.50 3.80 14.81
CA HIS A 113 -4.25 2.70 15.43
C HIS A 113 -5.76 2.94 15.34
N ASP A 114 -6.53 1.89 14.96
CA ASP A 114 -8.01 1.92 14.83
C ASP A 114 -8.55 3.14 14.04
N SER A 115 -7.87 3.53 12.97
CA SER A 115 -8.16 4.79 12.29
C SER A 115 -9.01 4.66 11.02
N PHE A 116 -8.99 3.52 10.34
CA PHE A 116 -9.56 3.38 9.00
C PHE A 116 -10.71 2.38 8.94
N ASP A 117 -11.73 2.72 8.14
CA ASP A 117 -12.83 1.82 7.80
C ASP A 117 -12.40 0.87 6.68
N TYR A 118 -11.49 1.32 5.81
CA TYR A 118 -10.94 0.56 4.70
C TYR A 118 -9.43 0.74 4.58
N VAL A 119 -8.73 -0.34 4.25
CA VAL A 119 -7.35 -0.30 3.73
C VAL A 119 -7.38 -0.85 2.32
N LEU A 120 -6.89 -0.06 1.35
CA LEU A 120 -6.76 -0.51 -0.04
C LEU A 120 -5.34 -1.00 -0.30
N GLU A 121 -5.25 -2.15 -0.94
CA GLU A 121 -4.02 -2.83 -1.32
C GLU A 121 -4.00 -3.15 -2.80
N GLN A 122 -3.01 -2.61 -3.52
CA GLN A 122 -2.68 -2.99 -4.87
C GLN A 122 -1.18 -2.92 -5.06
N THR A 123 -0.57 -4.04 -5.44
CA THR A 123 0.87 -4.17 -5.73
C THR A 123 1.82 -3.81 -4.58
N CYS A 124 1.32 -3.54 -3.39
CA CYS A 124 2.14 -3.28 -2.20
C CYS A 124 2.63 -4.58 -1.55
N PHE A 125 1.72 -5.54 -1.30
CA PHE A 125 2.07 -6.82 -0.67
C PHE A 125 3.12 -7.61 -1.47
N CYS A 126 3.01 -7.63 -2.79
CA CYS A 126 3.98 -8.29 -3.66
C CYS A 126 5.32 -7.53 -3.76
N ALA A 127 5.35 -6.28 -3.37
CA ALA A 127 6.56 -5.46 -3.30
C ALA A 127 7.37 -5.72 -2.02
N ILE A 128 6.74 -6.27 -0.98
CA ILE A 128 7.34 -6.53 0.33
C ILE A 128 8.01 -7.90 0.33
N HIS A 129 9.26 -7.97 0.85
CA HIS A 129 9.94 -9.25 1.03
C HIS A 129 9.10 -10.21 1.89
N PRO A 130 8.95 -11.50 1.52
CA PRO A 130 8.08 -12.44 2.22
C PRO A 130 8.33 -12.55 3.73
N SER A 131 9.57 -12.36 4.18
CA SER A 131 9.90 -12.36 5.61
C SER A 131 9.23 -11.25 6.43
N ARG A 132 8.72 -10.19 5.77
CA ARG A 132 8.03 -9.07 6.42
C ARG A 132 6.50 -9.13 6.31
N ARG A 133 5.94 -10.13 5.63
CA ARG A 133 4.48 -10.27 5.44
C ARG A 133 3.72 -10.36 6.77
N LYS A 134 4.32 -10.98 7.78
CA LYS A 134 3.71 -11.01 9.15
C LYS A 134 3.70 -9.62 9.81
N GLU A 135 4.74 -8.83 9.60
CA GLU A 135 4.78 -7.44 10.08
C GLU A 135 3.74 -6.58 9.36
N TYR A 136 3.63 -6.76 8.03
CA TYR A 136 2.61 -6.10 7.21
C TYR A 136 1.18 -6.42 7.69
N GLU A 137 0.87 -7.69 7.99
CA GLU A 137 -0.41 -8.09 8.57
C GLU A 137 -0.70 -7.33 9.87
N ILE A 138 0.28 -7.26 10.78
CA ILE A 138 0.14 -6.56 12.07
C ILE A 138 -0.18 -5.08 11.83
N ILE A 139 0.50 -4.43 10.89
CA ILE A 139 0.25 -3.03 10.55
C ILE A 139 -1.17 -2.86 9.99
N VAL A 140 -1.56 -3.66 8.99
CA VAL A 140 -2.88 -3.56 8.36
C VAL A 140 -4.00 -3.77 9.38
N LYS A 141 -3.91 -4.82 10.21
CA LYS A 141 -4.89 -5.07 11.27
C LYS A 141 -4.91 -3.96 12.33
N GLY A 142 -3.74 -3.43 12.68
CA GLY A 142 -3.64 -2.40 13.71
C GLY A 142 -4.17 -1.05 13.28
N ILE A 143 -4.13 -0.69 11.98
CA ILE A 143 -4.68 0.57 11.48
C ILE A 143 -6.17 0.48 11.12
N LEU A 144 -6.71 -0.71 10.88
CA LEU A 144 -8.14 -0.93 10.67
C LEU A 144 -8.91 -0.79 11.97
N LYS A 145 -10.06 -0.16 11.92
CA LYS A 145 -11.07 -0.19 12.99
C LYS A 145 -11.62 -1.59 13.16
N MET A 146 -12.18 -1.87 14.32
CA MET A 146 -12.99 -3.08 14.50
C MET A 146 -14.14 -3.09 13.49
N GLY A 147 -14.22 -4.17 12.70
CA GLY A 147 -15.17 -4.28 11.57
C GLY A 147 -14.75 -3.55 10.30
N GLY A 148 -13.55 -2.98 10.25
CA GLY A 148 -12.96 -2.42 9.03
C GLY A 148 -12.52 -3.51 8.05
N HIS A 149 -12.29 -3.14 6.80
CA HIS A 149 -12.03 -4.08 5.72
C HIS A 149 -10.72 -3.81 5.01
N LEU A 150 -9.90 -4.86 4.84
CA LEU A 150 -8.82 -4.86 3.87
C LEU A 150 -9.39 -5.25 2.51
N VAL A 151 -9.23 -4.38 1.53
CA VAL A 151 -9.67 -4.59 0.15
C VAL A 151 -8.45 -4.61 -0.75
N GLY A 152 -8.12 -5.76 -1.32
CA GLY A 152 -6.88 -5.95 -2.05
C GLY A 152 -7.02 -6.66 -3.38
N LEU A 153 -6.08 -6.35 -4.29
CA LEU A 153 -5.81 -7.11 -5.51
C LEU A 153 -4.48 -7.83 -5.36
N TRP A 154 -4.55 -9.13 -5.19
CA TRP A 154 -3.39 -9.97 -4.91
C TRP A 154 -2.75 -10.47 -6.19
N PHE A 155 -1.46 -10.20 -6.36
CA PHE A 155 -0.70 -10.45 -7.57
C PHE A 155 0.79 -10.61 -7.22
N PRO A 156 1.57 -11.41 -7.98
CA PRO A 156 1.14 -12.45 -8.92
C PRO A 156 0.82 -13.76 -8.19
N LEU A 157 -0.21 -14.48 -8.65
CA LEU A 157 -0.67 -15.74 -8.03
C LEU A 157 0.00 -16.99 -8.61
N ASP A 158 0.64 -16.87 -9.77
CA ASP A 158 1.23 -17.96 -10.56
C ASP A 158 2.77 -17.93 -10.56
N LYS A 159 3.37 -17.00 -9.85
CA LYS A 159 4.83 -16.86 -9.77
C LYS A 159 5.41 -17.76 -8.68
N ASP A 160 6.42 -18.57 -9.02
CA ASP A 160 7.13 -19.39 -8.03
C ASP A 160 7.88 -18.47 -7.04
N SER A 161 7.81 -18.81 -5.76
CA SER A 161 8.51 -18.08 -4.70
C SER A 161 10.05 -18.12 -4.87
N ALA A 162 10.59 -19.16 -5.52
CA ALA A 162 12.01 -19.29 -5.81
C ALA A 162 12.52 -18.28 -6.85
N GLU A 163 11.63 -17.68 -7.65
CA GLU A 163 12.01 -16.66 -8.64
C GLU A 163 12.38 -15.30 -8.02
N GLY A 164 12.17 -15.16 -6.70
CA GLY A 164 12.44 -13.90 -5.99
C GLY A 164 11.52 -12.75 -6.37
N GLY A 165 11.93 -11.52 -6.08
CA GLY A 165 11.11 -10.32 -6.31
C GLY A 165 11.90 -9.01 -6.24
N PRO A 166 11.23 -7.85 -6.15
CA PRO A 166 9.80 -7.67 -6.39
C PRO A 166 9.41 -7.80 -7.87
N PRO A 167 8.17 -8.16 -8.24
CA PRO A 167 7.12 -8.63 -7.35
C PRO A 167 7.39 -10.05 -6.84
N TYR A 168 7.13 -10.29 -5.56
CA TYR A 168 7.17 -11.63 -4.96
C TYR A 168 5.85 -12.36 -5.20
N GLY A 169 5.93 -13.63 -5.58
CA GLY A 169 4.75 -14.48 -5.73
C GLY A 169 3.96 -14.63 -4.43
N THR A 170 2.67 -14.92 -4.55
CA THR A 170 1.79 -15.28 -3.44
C THR A 170 0.76 -16.30 -3.92
N SER A 171 -0.01 -16.86 -3.00
CA SER A 171 -1.14 -17.72 -3.32
C SER A 171 -2.40 -17.27 -2.57
N ILE A 172 -3.56 -17.75 -3.02
CA ILE A 172 -4.83 -17.52 -2.32
C ILE A 172 -4.76 -18.05 -0.89
N GLU A 173 -4.15 -19.21 -0.72
CA GLU A 173 -3.96 -19.85 0.59
C GLU A 173 -3.06 -19.02 1.50
N GLU A 174 -1.97 -18.48 0.96
CA GLU A 174 -1.08 -17.60 1.73
C GLU A 174 -1.79 -16.32 2.16
N VAL A 175 -2.48 -15.64 1.25
CA VAL A 175 -3.24 -14.42 1.57
C VAL A 175 -4.27 -14.70 2.65
N LYS A 176 -5.06 -15.78 2.50
CA LYS A 176 -6.03 -16.18 3.52
C LYS A 176 -5.35 -16.47 4.85
N SER A 177 -4.33 -17.32 4.88
CA SER A 177 -3.63 -17.66 6.14
C SER A 177 -2.99 -16.43 6.81
N THR A 178 -2.60 -15.43 6.03
CA THR A 178 -2.04 -14.18 6.55
C THR A 178 -3.13 -13.32 7.21
N PHE A 179 -4.32 -13.20 6.62
CA PHE A 179 -5.32 -12.23 7.07
C PHE A 179 -6.55 -12.83 7.77
N ASP A 180 -6.84 -14.15 7.64
CA ASP A 180 -7.99 -14.79 8.29
C ASP A 180 -7.81 -15.07 9.79
N SER A 181 -6.64 -14.84 10.35
CA SER A 181 -6.29 -15.20 11.73
C SER A 181 -6.64 -14.12 12.78
N GLY A 182 -7.74 -13.37 12.57
CA GLY A 182 -8.13 -12.35 13.56
C GLY A 182 -9.48 -11.76 13.32
#